data_8a62106e994b5a7e0ce94960b4f2f2a1
#
_entry.id   8a62106e994b5a7e0ce94960b4f2f2a1
#
_cell.length_a   1.000
_cell.length_b   1.000
_cell.length_c   1.000
_cell.angle_alpha   90.00
_cell.angle_beta   90.00
_cell.angle_gamma   90.00
#
_symmetry.space_group_name_H-M   'P 1'
#
loop_
_entity.id
_entity.type
_entity.pdbx_description
1 polymer ?
#
loop_
_entity_poly.entity_id
_entity_poly.type
_entity_poly.pdbx_seq_one_letter_code
_entity_poly.pdbx_strand_id
1 'polypeptide(L)'
;VNSPGEGLDRWQQRCKAAGLQMTAPRRAVLAALVSRRDAMDAVALLVQAREHYPRASIGTVYRFMRELEQHALVQVHSEAHGRIHWRLAGTAQPAATAPDMDALAVLRQIAERLGYRLIRRNGDFIY
;
A
#
# COMPACT_ATOMS: atom_id res chain seq x y z
N VAL A 1 -20.59 -10.08 1.93
CA VAL A 1 -19.22 -10.55 1.99
C VAL A 1 -18.68 -10.73 0.58
N ASN A 2 -17.62 -10.03 0.28
CA ASN A 2 -17.03 -10.12 -1.04
C ASN A 2 -16.18 -11.37 -1.16
N SER A 3 -16.35 -12.08 -2.27
CA SER A 3 -15.47 -13.20 -2.58
C SER A 3 -14.08 -12.65 -2.93
N PRO A 4 -13.02 -13.46 -2.75
CA PRO A 4 -11.68 -13.02 -3.14
C PRO A 4 -11.59 -12.59 -4.61
N GLY A 5 -12.37 -13.26 -5.48
CA GLY A 5 -12.39 -12.90 -6.90
C GLY A 5 -12.97 -11.52 -7.15
N GLU A 6 -14.02 -11.17 -6.44
CA GLU A 6 -14.62 -9.85 -6.57
C GLU A 6 -13.68 -8.74 -6.10
N GLY A 7 -12.98 -8.99 -5.02
CA GLY A 7 -12.01 -8.04 -4.51
C GLY A 7 -10.88 -7.82 -5.50
N LEU A 8 -10.39 -8.90 -6.09
CA LEU A 8 -9.32 -8.82 -7.08
C LEU A 8 -9.77 -8.03 -8.31
N ASP A 9 -10.96 -8.31 -8.82
CA ASP A 9 -11.46 -7.61 -10.01
C ASP A 9 -11.61 -6.11 -9.75
N ARG A 10 -12.13 -5.75 -8.59
CA ARG A 10 -12.28 -4.35 -8.20
C ARG A 10 -10.93 -3.63 -8.16
N TRP A 11 -9.95 -4.24 -7.55
CA TRP A 11 -8.62 -3.66 -7.45
C TRP A 11 -7.92 -3.61 -8.80
N GLN A 12 -8.14 -4.62 -9.63
CA GLN A 12 -7.62 -4.62 -10.99
C GLN A 12 -8.14 -3.42 -11.77
N GLN A 13 -9.44 -3.15 -11.65
CA GLN A 13 -10.03 -2.02 -12.34
C GLN A 13 -9.50 -0.69 -11.80
N ARG A 14 -9.27 -0.59 -10.51
CA ARG A 14 -8.68 0.61 -9.93
C ARG A 14 -7.27 0.83 -10.45
N CYS A 15 -6.49 -0.23 -10.57
CA CYS A 15 -5.15 -0.13 -11.14
C CYS A 15 -5.20 0.33 -12.59
N LYS A 16 -6.09 -0.24 -13.38
CA LYS A 16 -6.24 0.16 -14.77
C LYS A 16 -6.70 1.60 -14.90
N ALA A 17 -7.61 2.02 -14.04
CA ALA A 17 -8.08 3.40 -14.02
C ALA A 17 -6.95 4.37 -13.68
N ALA A 18 -5.98 3.94 -12.90
CA ALA A 18 -4.81 4.75 -12.57
C ALA A 18 -3.73 4.71 -13.67
N GLY A 19 -3.96 3.95 -14.74
CA GLY A 19 -3.02 3.85 -15.84
C GLY A 19 -1.98 2.76 -15.69
N LEU A 20 -2.15 1.86 -14.74
CA LEU A 20 -1.20 0.78 -14.51
C LEU A 20 -1.50 -0.38 -15.44
N GLN A 21 -0.45 -0.91 -16.05
CA GLN A 21 -0.57 -2.07 -16.90
C GLN A 21 -0.68 -3.33 -16.05
N MET A 22 -1.68 -4.15 -16.34
CA MET A 22 -1.91 -5.39 -15.59
C MET A 22 -1.43 -6.58 -16.41
N THR A 23 -0.25 -7.06 -16.04
CA THR A 23 0.30 -8.28 -16.62
C THR A 23 -0.04 -9.48 -15.71
N ALA A 24 0.17 -10.69 -16.20
CA ALA A 24 -0.09 -11.89 -15.41
C ALA A 24 0.69 -11.90 -14.08
N PRO A 25 2.00 -11.61 -14.07
CA PRO A 25 2.71 -11.55 -12.79
C PRO A 25 2.21 -10.44 -11.87
N ARG A 26 1.87 -9.28 -12.41
CA ARG A 26 1.31 -8.20 -11.59
C ARG A 26 -0.04 -8.56 -11.00
N ARG A 27 -0.85 -9.24 -11.78
CA ARG A 27 -2.13 -9.73 -11.28
C ARG A 27 -1.94 -10.71 -10.14
N ALA A 28 -0.93 -11.57 -10.21
CA ALA A 28 -0.61 -12.51 -9.15
C ALA A 28 -0.20 -11.78 -7.86
N VAL A 29 0.60 -10.73 -7.98
CA VAL A 29 0.98 -9.91 -6.83
C VAL A 29 -0.25 -9.21 -6.24
N LEU A 30 -1.10 -8.68 -7.09
CA LEU A 30 -2.32 -8.03 -6.63
C LEU A 30 -3.24 -9.02 -5.91
N ALA A 31 -3.34 -10.25 -6.41
CA ALA A 31 -4.11 -11.30 -5.76
C ALA A 31 -3.57 -11.59 -4.37
N ALA A 32 -2.26 -11.60 -4.22
CA ALA A 32 -1.63 -11.79 -2.91
C ALA A 32 -2.01 -10.67 -1.95
N LEU A 33 -1.98 -9.43 -2.41
CA LEU A 33 -2.37 -8.29 -1.59
C LEU A 33 -3.84 -8.33 -1.19
N VAL A 34 -4.71 -8.72 -2.11
CA VAL A 34 -6.14 -8.79 -1.85
C VAL A 34 -6.48 -9.90 -0.86
N SER A 35 -5.75 -11.02 -0.92
CA SER A 35 -6.02 -12.17 -0.07
C SER A 35 -5.57 -11.97 1.38
N ARG A 36 -4.73 -10.98 1.64
CA ARG A 36 -4.19 -10.71 2.97
C ARG A 36 -4.55 -9.31 3.41
N ARG A 37 -5.03 -9.21 4.64
CA ARG A 37 -5.31 -7.91 5.24
C ARG A 37 -4.09 -7.32 5.92
N ASP A 38 -3.16 -8.17 6.30
CA ASP A 38 -1.94 -7.75 6.97
C ASP A 38 -0.96 -7.18 5.96
N ALA A 39 -0.13 -6.27 6.43
CA ALA A 39 0.95 -5.77 5.63
C ALA A 39 1.96 -6.89 5.32
N MET A 40 2.44 -6.94 4.11
CA MET A 40 3.35 -8.00 3.65
C MET A 40 4.63 -7.38 3.10
N ASP A 41 5.76 -8.01 3.40
CA ASP A 41 7.02 -7.60 2.80
C ASP A 41 7.15 -8.22 1.39
N ALA A 42 8.21 -7.85 0.69
CA ALA A 42 8.39 -8.29 -0.70
C ALA A 42 8.52 -9.81 -0.82
N VAL A 43 9.19 -10.45 0.14
CA VAL A 43 9.37 -11.90 0.11
C VAL A 43 8.03 -12.61 0.30
N ALA A 44 7.23 -12.15 1.26
CA ALA A 44 5.91 -12.74 1.49
C ALA A 44 5.02 -12.56 0.27
N LEU A 45 5.05 -11.39 -0.35
CA LEU A 45 4.29 -11.14 -1.57
C LEU A 45 4.73 -12.06 -2.71
N LEU A 46 6.03 -12.26 -2.84
CA LEU A 46 6.56 -13.13 -3.88
C LEU A 46 6.12 -14.58 -3.68
N VAL A 47 6.20 -15.07 -2.45
CA VAL A 47 5.77 -16.44 -2.13
C VAL A 47 4.31 -16.63 -2.48
N GLN A 48 3.47 -15.70 -2.09
CA GLN A 48 2.04 -15.78 -2.38
C GLN A 48 1.75 -15.62 -3.87
N ALA A 49 2.45 -14.70 -4.54
CA ALA A 49 2.25 -14.49 -5.97
C ALA A 49 2.62 -15.72 -6.78
N ARG A 50 3.63 -16.45 -6.36
CA ARG A 50 4.07 -17.66 -7.06
C ARG A 50 3.06 -18.80 -6.99
N GLU A 51 2.12 -18.75 -6.08
CA GLU A 51 1.02 -19.69 -6.08
C GLU A 51 0.11 -19.51 -7.30
N HIS A 52 0.05 -18.29 -7.82
CA HIS A 52 -0.76 -17.97 -8.99
C HIS A 52 0.07 -17.86 -10.25
N TYR A 53 1.32 -17.50 -10.12
CA TYR A 53 2.23 -17.32 -11.25
C TYR A 53 3.63 -17.74 -10.82
N PRO A 54 4.01 -19.02 -11.07
CA PRO A 54 5.28 -19.57 -10.55
C PRO A 54 6.54 -18.83 -11.02
N ARG A 55 6.46 -18.12 -12.13
CA ARG A 55 7.59 -17.38 -12.68
C ARG A 55 7.71 -15.95 -12.15
N ALA A 56 6.87 -15.57 -11.21
CA ALA A 56 6.96 -14.24 -10.62
C ALA A 56 8.35 -14.01 -10.04
N SER A 57 8.86 -12.81 -10.22
CA SER A 57 10.19 -12.44 -9.74
C SER A 57 10.10 -11.34 -8.70
N ILE A 58 11.14 -11.26 -7.87
CA ILE A 58 11.19 -10.22 -6.85
C ILE A 58 11.26 -8.82 -7.49
N GLY A 59 11.90 -8.71 -8.65
CA GLY A 59 11.95 -7.45 -9.37
C GLY A 59 10.58 -6.96 -9.79
N THR A 60 9.72 -7.88 -10.23
CA THR A 60 8.36 -7.54 -10.58
C THR A 60 7.59 -7.04 -9.36
N VAL A 61 7.77 -7.71 -8.21
CA VAL A 61 7.13 -7.29 -6.97
C VAL A 61 7.51 -5.85 -6.64
N TYR A 62 8.81 -5.56 -6.59
CA TYR A 62 9.26 -4.21 -6.23
C TYR A 62 8.79 -3.15 -7.21
N ARG A 63 8.87 -3.41 -8.50
CA ARG A 63 8.44 -2.43 -9.50
C ARG A 63 6.94 -2.16 -9.40
N PHE A 64 6.16 -3.21 -9.26
CA PHE A 64 4.71 -3.05 -9.16
C PHE A 64 4.33 -2.33 -7.86
N MET A 65 4.94 -2.70 -6.74
CA MET A 65 4.66 -2.04 -5.47
C MET A 65 5.01 -0.57 -5.52
N ARG A 66 6.12 -0.23 -6.18
CA ARG A 66 6.52 1.17 -6.33
C ARG A 66 5.49 1.96 -7.14
N GLU A 67 4.98 1.39 -8.21
CA GLU A 67 3.94 2.03 -9.01
C GLU A 67 2.65 2.18 -8.21
N LEU A 68 2.28 1.17 -7.44
CA LEU A 68 1.10 1.26 -6.57
C LEU A 68 1.27 2.37 -5.51
N GLU A 69 2.48 2.51 -4.96
CA GLU A 69 2.77 3.59 -4.03
C GLU A 69 2.59 4.96 -4.69
N GLN A 70 3.08 5.12 -5.90
CA GLN A 70 2.98 6.38 -6.62
C GLN A 70 1.54 6.80 -6.85
N HIS A 71 0.64 5.84 -6.96
CA HIS A 71 -0.78 6.11 -7.16
C HIS A 71 -1.59 6.02 -5.86
N ALA A 72 -0.92 5.91 -4.73
CA ALA A 72 -1.55 5.84 -3.41
C ALA A 72 -2.52 4.66 -3.28
N LEU A 73 -2.28 3.59 -4.00
CA LEU A 73 -3.11 2.39 -3.96
C LEU A 73 -2.69 1.42 -2.86
N VAL A 74 -1.49 1.59 -2.32
CA VAL A 74 -1.01 0.79 -1.19
C VAL A 74 -0.50 1.72 -0.11
N GLN A 75 -0.56 1.22 1.13
CA GLN A 75 0.05 1.86 2.28
C GLN A 75 1.39 1.20 2.55
N VAL A 76 2.38 2.00 2.88
CA VAL A 76 3.73 1.54 3.12
C VAL A 76 4.02 1.63 4.60
N HIS A 77 4.56 0.55 5.13
CA HIS A 77 4.98 0.46 6.53
C HIS A 77 6.47 0.15 6.55
N SER A 78 7.21 0.97 7.26
CA SER A 78 8.63 0.78 7.42
C SER A 78 8.92 0.41 8.87
N GLU A 79 9.55 -0.72 9.08
CA GLU A 79 9.92 -1.15 10.43
C GLU A 79 11.31 -0.64 10.80
N ALA A 80 11.62 -0.73 12.11
CA ALA A 80 12.88 -0.24 12.65
C ALA A 80 14.10 -0.92 12.02
N HIS A 81 13.93 -2.10 11.47
CA HIS A 81 15.02 -2.85 10.85
C HIS A 81 15.11 -2.65 9.34
N GLY A 82 14.40 -1.65 8.83
CA GLY A 82 14.47 -1.32 7.41
C GLY A 82 13.62 -2.20 6.51
N ARG A 83 12.86 -3.10 7.06
CA ARG A 83 11.97 -3.94 6.28
C ARG A 83 10.73 -3.16 5.88
N ILE A 84 10.40 -3.19 4.60
CA ILE A 84 9.25 -2.48 4.07
C ILE A 84 8.10 -3.46 3.89
N HIS A 85 6.92 -3.06 4.38
CA HIS A 85 5.69 -3.83 4.23
C HIS A 85 4.67 -3.00 3.50
N TRP A 86 3.84 -3.64 2.71
CA TRP A 86 2.76 -2.99 1.96
C TRP A 86 1.44 -3.67 2.23
N ARG A 87 0.39 -2.88 2.18
CA ARG A 87 -0.98 -3.40 2.17
C ARG A 87 -1.83 -2.47 1.33
N LEU A 88 -2.95 -2.97 0.83
CA LEU A 88 -3.85 -2.17 0.01
C LEU A 88 -4.43 -1.02 0.81
N ALA A 89 -4.45 0.15 0.21
CA ALA A 89 -4.97 1.35 0.87
C ALA A 89 -6.48 1.26 1.02
N GLY A 90 -6.96 1.65 2.19
CA GLY A 90 -8.39 1.74 2.44
C GLY A 90 -9.11 0.43 2.66
N THR A 91 -8.39 -0.70 2.64
CA THR A 91 -9.05 -2.00 2.77
C THR A 91 -9.43 -2.35 4.18
N ALA A 92 -8.74 -1.81 5.16
CA ALA A 92 -8.87 -2.29 6.51
C ALA A 92 -9.30 -1.21 7.47
N GLN A 93 -9.89 -0.18 6.95
CA GLN A 93 -10.07 0.95 7.81
C GLN A 93 -11.47 1.49 7.73
N PRO A 94 -12.40 0.82 8.30
CA PRO A 94 -13.69 1.47 8.48
C PRO A 94 -13.48 2.78 9.23
N ALA A 95 -12.53 2.77 10.13
CA ALA A 95 -12.22 3.98 10.86
C ALA A 95 -11.47 5.00 10.02
N ALA A 96 -11.01 4.61 8.88
CA ALA A 96 -10.39 5.55 7.97
C ALA A 96 -11.37 6.59 7.49
N THR A 97 -12.56 6.46 7.90
CA THR A 97 -13.53 7.53 7.79
C THR A 97 -13.16 8.71 8.67
N ALA A 98 -12.18 8.54 9.54
CA ALA A 98 -11.69 9.69 10.29
C ALA A 98 -11.26 10.76 9.29
N PRO A 99 -11.75 11.97 9.45
CA PRO A 99 -11.38 13.05 8.54
C PRO A 99 -9.87 13.24 8.52
N ASP A 100 -9.36 13.59 7.37
CA ASP A 100 -7.94 13.88 7.24
C ASP A 100 -7.46 14.94 8.23
N MET A 101 -8.35 15.81 8.62
CA MET A 101 -8.06 16.83 9.61
C MET A 101 -7.66 16.25 10.95
N ASP A 102 -8.29 15.15 11.36
CA ASP A 102 -7.94 14.50 12.61
C ASP A 102 -6.57 13.85 12.54
N ALA A 103 -6.24 13.25 11.41
CA ALA A 103 -4.94 12.66 11.21
C ALA A 103 -3.83 13.72 11.26
N LEU A 104 -4.07 14.88 10.66
CA LEU A 104 -3.14 15.98 10.69
C LEU A 104 -2.96 16.52 12.10
N ALA A 105 -4.04 16.63 12.85
CA ALA A 105 -3.99 17.10 14.24
C ALA A 105 -3.17 16.15 15.08
N VAL A 106 -3.35 14.85 14.92
CA VAL A 106 -2.58 13.85 15.66
C VAL A 106 -1.11 13.93 15.30
N LEU A 107 -0.79 14.05 14.02
CA LEU A 107 0.60 14.18 13.58
C LEU A 107 1.25 15.42 14.16
N ARG A 108 0.52 16.53 14.19
CA ARG A 108 1.02 17.76 14.75
C ARG A 108 1.31 17.62 16.25
N GLN A 109 0.43 16.96 16.98
CA GLN A 109 0.62 16.73 18.40
C GLN A 109 1.83 15.85 18.66
N ILE A 110 2.00 14.79 17.87
CA ILE A 110 3.14 13.89 18.02
C ILE A 110 4.44 14.64 17.74
N ALA A 111 4.46 15.44 16.68
CA ALA A 111 5.63 16.22 16.34
C ALA A 111 6.01 17.20 17.46
N GLU A 112 5.03 17.87 18.04
CA GLU A 112 5.26 18.80 19.14
C GLU A 112 5.81 18.09 20.36
N ARG A 113 5.31 16.91 20.69
CA ARG A 113 5.81 16.13 21.82
C ARG A 113 7.25 15.71 21.64
N LEU A 114 7.66 15.51 20.39
CA LEU A 114 9.03 15.13 20.07
C LEU A 114 9.96 16.33 19.94
N GLY A 115 9.43 17.52 20.13
CA GLY A 115 10.24 18.74 20.01
C GLY A 115 10.36 19.26 18.60
N TYR A 116 9.57 18.74 17.69
CA TYR A 116 9.56 19.20 16.30
C TYR A 116 8.38 20.12 16.07
N ARG A 117 8.55 21.01 15.12
CA ARG A 117 7.50 21.90 14.72
C ARG A 117 7.22 21.65 13.25
N LEU A 118 6.01 21.24 12.94
CA LEU A 118 5.62 21.03 11.55
C LEU A 118 5.34 22.39 10.91
N ILE A 119 6.19 22.74 9.96
CA ILE A 119 6.04 23.97 9.19
C ILE A 119 5.74 23.58 7.77
N ARG A 120 4.67 24.15 7.24
CA ARG A 120 4.31 23.94 5.84
C ARG A 120 5.02 24.98 5.00
N ARG A 121 5.83 24.52 4.07
CA ARG A 121 6.52 25.40 3.14
C ARG A 121 6.42 24.79 1.74
N ASN A 122 5.92 25.59 0.79
CA ASN A 122 5.75 25.16 -0.59
C ASN A 122 4.94 23.85 -0.73
N GLY A 123 4.00 23.65 0.17
CA GLY A 123 3.19 22.43 0.17
C GLY A 123 3.79 21.26 0.94
N ASP A 124 5.02 21.38 1.39
CA ASP A 124 5.71 20.35 2.15
C ASP A 124 5.79 20.71 3.61
N PHE A 125 6.00 19.68 4.46
CA PHE A 125 6.22 19.89 5.88
C PHE A 125 7.71 19.80 6.18
N ILE A 126 8.19 20.74 6.99
CA ILE A 126 9.60 20.83 7.38
C ILE A 126 9.66 20.83 8.90
N TYR A 127 10.61 20.12 9.42
CA TYR A 127 10.86 20.06 10.87
C TYR A 127 11.91 21.05 11.29
#